data_cce5c0d4894ec91f63308313de548346
#
_entry.id   cce5c0d4894ec91f63308313de548346
#
_cell.length_a   1.000
_cell.length_b   1.000
_cell.length_c   1.000
_cell.angle_alpha   90.00
_cell.angle_beta   90.00
_cell.angle_gamma   90.00
#
_symmetry.space_group_name_H-M   'P 1'
#
loop_
_entity.id
_entity.type
_entity.pdbx_description
1 polymer ?
#
loop_
_entity_poly.entity_id
_entity_poly.type
_entity_poly.pdbx_seq_one_letter_code
_entity_poly.pdbx_strand_id
1 'polypeptide(L)'
;MTDIVSLASNDTQALRQILEVTRKLAAPFDLDTMLAEVVNASRDVLDADRGTVFLYDESTEELVVRVGTDLDHIRIPADKGIVGESAQTRKLINVPDCYADSRFNRAIDKQTGYRSRCMLTIPLIGYEDSLVGVLQILNKNEGVFDARDEYVAQALAAQAAVVLHRAKVTERIIESERIGREISVARDVQMGTLPKNMPDIQGYEFGGAFLPTDQTGGDLYDFIPLGNNRLFMLMGDASGHGIGPALSATQVRAMLRVALRLQSSLDDAFTHINDQLCEDLPDDRFVTGFFGLLDAESHTVHFHSGGQGPIMHYQSDMGEFDWHPATTFPLGYMPHSELAAPQTAMLDSGDVLGLISDGIYEYENEAGEQFGRRGVMRVLDAHPDAGAQELVDLIMTAAREHGGAAPQADDITIVLARRLPE
;
A
#
# COMPACT_ATOMS: atom_id res chain seq x y z
N MET A 1 -53.75 -40.29 -0.02
CA MET A 1 -53.72 -39.23 -1.03
C MET A 1 -53.63 -37.84 -0.42
N THR A 2 -54.13 -37.62 0.78
CA THR A 2 -54.13 -36.33 1.50
C THR A 2 -52.72 -35.91 1.98
N ASP A 3 -51.89 -36.89 2.39
CA ASP A 3 -50.54 -36.58 2.90
C ASP A 3 -49.52 -36.15 1.84
N ILE A 4 -49.62 -36.67 0.60
CA ILE A 4 -48.73 -36.33 -0.50
C ILE A 4 -49.01 -34.90 -1.01
N VAL A 5 -50.27 -34.46 -1.01
CA VAL A 5 -50.69 -33.11 -1.42
C VAL A 5 -50.27 -32.06 -0.37
N SER A 6 -50.33 -32.42 0.92
CA SER A 6 -49.88 -31.57 2.03
C SER A 6 -48.36 -31.38 2.01
N LEU A 7 -47.57 -32.42 1.78
CA LEU A 7 -46.11 -32.33 1.67
C LEU A 7 -45.70 -31.47 0.46
N ALA A 8 -46.30 -31.65 -0.71
CA ALA A 8 -46.00 -30.87 -1.90
C ALA A 8 -46.39 -29.35 -1.77
N SER A 9 -47.44 -29.05 -0.99
CA SER A 9 -47.84 -27.66 -0.74
C SER A 9 -46.87 -26.90 0.19
N ASN A 10 -46.38 -27.60 1.24
CA ASN A 10 -45.43 -27.04 2.19
C ASN A 10 -44.05 -26.82 1.57
N ASP A 11 -43.60 -27.74 0.68
CA ASP A 11 -42.33 -27.55 -0.06
C ASP A 11 -42.39 -26.38 -1.04
N THR A 12 -43.52 -26.18 -1.69
CA THR A 12 -43.75 -25.03 -2.57
C THR A 12 -43.77 -23.72 -1.79
N GLN A 13 -44.26 -23.71 -0.57
CA GLN A 13 -44.26 -22.51 0.30
C GLN A 13 -42.86 -22.19 0.80
N ALA A 14 -42.09 -23.18 1.25
CA ALA A 14 -40.69 -22.96 1.66
C ALA A 14 -39.83 -22.44 0.49
N LEU A 15 -40.00 -22.99 -0.73
CA LEU A 15 -39.31 -22.51 -1.92
C LEU A 15 -39.67 -21.07 -2.29
N ARG A 16 -40.95 -20.70 -2.16
CA ARG A 16 -41.39 -19.32 -2.37
C ARG A 16 -40.77 -18.35 -1.36
N GLN A 17 -40.68 -18.74 -0.10
CA GLN A 17 -40.06 -17.92 0.95
C GLN A 17 -38.58 -17.75 0.70
N ILE A 18 -37.85 -18.80 0.32
CA ILE A 18 -36.43 -18.72 -0.06
C ILE A 18 -36.24 -17.77 -1.26
N LEU A 19 -37.08 -17.88 -2.30
CA LEU A 19 -37.03 -16.99 -3.47
C LEU A 19 -37.35 -15.54 -3.11
N GLU A 20 -38.29 -15.30 -2.20
CA GLU A 20 -38.63 -13.95 -1.72
C GLU A 20 -37.48 -13.33 -0.92
N VAL A 21 -36.84 -14.10 -0.04
CA VAL A 21 -35.62 -13.69 0.67
C VAL A 21 -34.51 -13.37 -0.32
N THR A 22 -34.25 -14.25 -1.29
CA THR A 22 -33.25 -14.01 -2.35
C THR A 22 -33.53 -12.72 -3.11
N ARG A 23 -34.79 -12.42 -3.42
CA ARG A 23 -35.17 -11.17 -4.11
C ARG A 23 -34.95 -9.93 -3.25
N LYS A 24 -35.26 -10.00 -1.96
CA LYS A 24 -35.03 -8.92 -1.00
C LYS A 24 -33.53 -8.66 -0.83
N LEU A 25 -32.70 -9.72 -0.73
CA LEU A 25 -31.26 -9.65 -0.62
C LEU A 25 -30.55 -9.09 -1.87
N ALA A 26 -31.24 -9.01 -3.02
CA ALA A 26 -30.71 -8.38 -4.22
C ALA A 26 -30.82 -6.84 -4.21
N ALA A 27 -31.56 -6.26 -3.27
CA ALA A 27 -31.68 -4.80 -3.14
C ALA A 27 -30.43 -4.20 -2.43
N PRO A 28 -30.09 -2.92 -2.66
CA PRO A 28 -28.99 -2.26 -1.96
C PRO A 28 -29.40 -1.86 -0.54
N PHE A 29 -29.31 -2.79 0.40
CA PHE A 29 -29.46 -2.53 1.84
C PHE A 29 -28.11 -2.59 2.55
N ASP A 30 -28.06 -2.01 3.77
CA ASP A 30 -26.90 -2.21 4.64
C ASP A 30 -26.83 -3.66 5.14
N LEU A 31 -25.63 -4.09 5.52
CA LEU A 31 -25.32 -5.46 5.92
C LEU A 31 -26.21 -5.93 7.10
N ASP A 32 -26.43 -5.07 8.09
CA ASP A 32 -27.16 -5.45 9.31
C ASP A 32 -28.64 -5.69 9.02
N THR A 33 -29.24 -4.86 8.17
CA THR A 33 -30.62 -5.07 7.68
C THR A 33 -30.74 -6.37 6.90
N MET A 34 -29.77 -6.69 6.01
CA MET A 34 -29.77 -7.93 5.24
C MET A 34 -29.65 -9.17 6.14
N LEU A 35 -28.77 -9.13 7.13
CA LEU A 35 -28.61 -10.22 8.08
C LEU A 35 -29.82 -10.40 8.96
N ALA A 36 -30.45 -9.31 9.40
CA ALA A 36 -31.70 -9.37 10.15
C ALA A 36 -32.84 -10.04 9.34
N GLU A 37 -32.94 -9.73 8.04
CA GLU A 37 -33.91 -10.40 7.14
C GLU A 37 -33.61 -11.91 7.02
N VAL A 38 -32.35 -12.32 6.91
CA VAL A 38 -31.96 -13.74 6.89
C VAL A 38 -32.33 -14.43 8.20
N VAL A 39 -32.03 -13.83 9.35
CA VAL A 39 -32.35 -14.37 10.66
C VAL A 39 -33.88 -14.50 10.82
N ASN A 40 -34.63 -13.47 10.49
CA ASN A 40 -36.09 -13.49 10.58
C ASN A 40 -36.71 -14.53 9.64
N ALA A 41 -36.27 -14.56 8.39
CA ALA A 41 -36.75 -15.57 7.44
C ALA A 41 -36.42 -17.01 7.90
N SER A 42 -35.20 -17.22 8.42
CA SER A 42 -34.80 -18.55 8.94
C SER A 42 -35.66 -18.97 10.12
N ARG A 43 -35.90 -18.05 11.06
CA ARG A 43 -36.77 -18.29 12.20
C ARG A 43 -38.21 -18.62 11.77
N ASP A 44 -38.77 -17.82 10.86
CA ASP A 44 -40.15 -17.97 10.40
C ASP A 44 -40.38 -19.27 9.60
N VAL A 45 -39.42 -19.61 8.69
CA VAL A 45 -39.52 -20.85 7.86
C VAL A 45 -39.32 -22.12 8.68
N LEU A 46 -38.42 -22.06 9.69
CA LEU A 46 -38.11 -23.20 10.56
C LEU A 46 -39.05 -23.29 11.78
N ASP A 47 -40.01 -22.36 11.89
CA ASP A 47 -40.93 -22.26 13.03
C ASP A 47 -40.19 -22.28 14.38
N ALA A 48 -39.22 -21.35 14.51
CA ALA A 48 -38.33 -21.29 15.65
C ALA A 48 -38.44 -19.94 16.39
N ASP A 49 -38.04 -19.95 17.65
CA ASP A 49 -38.18 -18.79 18.55
C ASP A 49 -37.09 -17.74 18.29
N ARG A 50 -35.82 -18.13 18.20
CA ARG A 50 -34.69 -17.21 18.04
C ARG A 50 -33.74 -17.61 16.93
N GLY A 51 -33.06 -16.61 16.38
CA GLY A 51 -31.97 -16.79 15.43
C GLY A 51 -30.83 -15.80 15.69
N THR A 52 -29.62 -16.23 15.40
CA THR A 52 -28.40 -15.42 15.58
C THR A 52 -27.43 -15.68 14.43
N VAL A 53 -26.85 -14.62 13.89
CA VAL A 53 -25.72 -14.69 12.95
C VAL A 53 -24.45 -14.25 13.65
N PHE A 54 -23.44 -15.10 13.60
CA PHE A 54 -22.08 -14.82 14.00
C PHE A 54 -21.23 -14.57 12.75
N LEU A 55 -20.47 -13.48 12.73
CA LEU A 55 -19.45 -13.25 11.71
C LEU A 55 -18.12 -13.85 12.17
N TYR A 56 -17.40 -14.44 11.25
CA TYR A 56 -16.05 -14.92 11.52
C TYR A 56 -15.04 -13.81 11.28
N ASP A 57 -14.32 -13.44 12.33
CA ASP A 57 -13.19 -12.54 12.30
C ASP A 57 -11.89 -13.36 12.18
N GLU A 58 -11.32 -13.34 10.99
CA GLU A 58 -10.12 -14.11 10.66
C GLU A 58 -8.87 -13.59 11.40
N SER A 59 -8.84 -12.30 11.75
CA SER A 59 -7.69 -11.68 12.40
C SER A 59 -7.57 -12.05 13.89
N THR A 60 -8.71 -12.28 14.55
CA THR A 60 -8.78 -12.65 15.98
C THR A 60 -9.16 -14.11 16.19
N GLU A 61 -9.50 -14.85 15.12
CA GLU A 61 -10.06 -16.21 15.16
C GLU A 61 -11.29 -16.33 16.06
N GLU A 62 -12.17 -15.31 16.03
CA GLU A 62 -13.37 -15.23 16.83
C GLU A 62 -14.63 -15.21 15.99
N LEU A 63 -15.73 -15.67 16.58
CA LEU A 63 -17.10 -15.54 16.10
C LEU A 63 -17.79 -14.43 16.86
N VAL A 64 -18.16 -13.35 16.16
CA VAL A 64 -18.75 -12.14 16.73
C VAL A 64 -20.22 -12.06 16.37
N VAL A 65 -21.10 -11.91 17.37
CA VAL A 65 -22.53 -11.70 17.11
C VAL A 65 -22.72 -10.40 16.34
N ARG A 66 -23.35 -10.49 15.18
CA ARG A 66 -23.70 -9.32 14.36
C ARG A 66 -25.19 -9.01 14.42
N VAL A 67 -26.02 -10.02 14.35
CA VAL A 67 -27.48 -9.93 14.48
C VAL A 67 -27.94 -11.06 15.36
N GLY A 68 -28.70 -10.76 16.41
CA GLY A 68 -29.26 -11.73 17.32
C GLY A 68 -30.28 -11.10 18.26
N THR A 69 -31.17 -11.91 18.79
CA THR A 69 -32.17 -11.45 19.78
C THR A 69 -31.52 -11.38 21.16
N ASP A 70 -31.38 -10.20 21.75
CA ASP A 70 -30.83 -9.94 23.10
C ASP A 70 -29.38 -10.37 23.33
N LEU A 71 -28.53 -10.36 22.28
CA LEU A 71 -27.14 -10.82 22.32
C LEU A 71 -26.17 -9.80 21.73
N ASP A 72 -26.20 -8.56 22.19
CA ASP A 72 -25.26 -7.53 21.70
C ASP A 72 -23.83 -7.77 22.21
N HIS A 73 -22.86 -7.72 21.29
CA HIS A 73 -21.42 -7.73 21.57
C HIS A 73 -20.82 -9.04 22.11
N ILE A 74 -21.45 -10.19 21.95
CA ILE A 74 -20.84 -11.47 22.34
C ILE A 74 -19.79 -11.86 21.31
N ARG A 75 -18.57 -12.17 21.80
CA ARG A 75 -17.47 -12.78 21.07
C ARG A 75 -17.21 -14.18 21.61
N ILE A 76 -17.03 -15.14 20.71
CA ILE A 76 -16.79 -16.54 21.06
C ILE A 76 -15.56 -17.00 20.27
N PRO A 77 -14.52 -17.59 20.90
CA PRO A 77 -13.43 -18.21 20.17
C PRO A 77 -13.96 -19.25 19.17
N ALA A 78 -13.43 -19.22 17.94
CA ALA A 78 -13.93 -20.05 16.85
C ALA A 78 -13.67 -21.58 17.05
N ASP A 79 -13.00 -21.95 18.13
CA ASP A 79 -12.74 -23.33 18.54
C ASP A 79 -13.64 -23.82 19.70
N LYS A 80 -14.57 -22.98 20.19
CA LYS A 80 -15.36 -23.30 21.39
C LYS A 80 -16.84 -23.42 21.15
N GLY A 81 -17.42 -24.39 21.84
CA GLY A 81 -18.87 -24.62 21.85
C GLY A 81 -19.38 -25.18 20.51
N ILE A 82 -20.71 -25.29 20.41
CA ILE A 82 -21.38 -25.83 19.22
C ILE A 82 -21.17 -24.93 17.99
N VAL A 83 -21.16 -23.61 18.20
CA VAL A 83 -20.92 -22.63 17.14
C VAL A 83 -19.50 -22.76 16.59
N GLY A 84 -18.50 -22.88 17.49
CA GLY A 84 -17.10 -23.06 17.10
C GLY A 84 -16.85 -24.39 16.39
N GLU A 85 -17.45 -25.50 16.86
CA GLU A 85 -17.35 -26.78 16.18
C GLU A 85 -17.96 -26.76 14.78
N SER A 86 -19.11 -26.11 14.59
CA SER A 86 -19.70 -25.91 13.26
C SER A 86 -18.78 -25.08 12.36
N ALA A 87 -18.17 -24.03 12.91
CA ALA A 87 -17.19 -23.21 12.20
C ALA A 87 -15.97 -24.00 11.73
N GLN A 88 -15.38 -24.82 12.62
CA GLN A 88 -14.19 -25.61 12.31
C GLN A 88 -14.46 -26.77 11.36
N THR A 89 -15.52 -27.54 11.64
CA THR A 89 -15.84 -28.74 10.85
C THR A 89 -16.51 -28.44 9.53
N ARG A 90 -16.98 -27.19 9.34
CA ARG A 90 -17.79 -26.77 8.18
C ARG A 90 -19.06 -27.60 8.01
N LYS A 91 -19.59 -28.15 9.10
CA LYS A 91 -20.77 -29.03 9.09
C LYS A 91 -21.90 -28.39 9.88
N LEU A 92 -23.10 -28.62 9.38
CA LEU A 92 -24.33 -28.38 10.15
C LEU A 92 -24.32 -29.28 11.40
N ILE A 93 -24.73 -28.74 12.54
CA ILE A 93 -24.87 -29.43 13.81
C ILE A 93 -26.32 -29.25 14.31
N ASN A 94 -27.04 -30.34 14.45
CA ASN A 94 -28.38 -30.38 15.02
C ASN A 94 -28.31 -30.98 16.44
N VAL A 95 -28.75 -30.20 17.43
CA VAL A 95 -28.75 -30.58 18.84
C VAL A 95 -30.20 -30.63 19.35
N PRO A 96 -30.78 -31.81 19.52
CA PRO A 96 -32.17 -31.96 19.95
C PRO A 96 -32.41 -31.63 21.43
N ASP A 97 -31.38 -31.72 22.28
CA ASP A 97 -31.41 -31.31 23.69
C ASP A 97 -30.09 -30.59 24.06
N CYS A 98 -30.13 -29.28 24.17
CA CYS A 98 -28.95 -28.46 24.49
C CYS A 98 -28.37 -28.79 25.86
N TYR A 99 -29.21 -29.13 26.85
CA TYR A 99 -28.72 -29.40 28.20
C TYR A 99 -28.13 -30.80 28.36
N ALA A 100 -28.41 -31.74 27.45
CA ALA A 100 -27.77 -33.04 27.37
C ALA A 100 -26.42 -33.03 26.61
N ASP A 101 -26.15 -31.97 25.80
CA ASP A 101 -24.93 -31.83 25.03
C ASP A 101 -23.82 -31.18 25.86
N SER A 102 -22.68 -31.86 25.98
CA SER A 102 -21.53 -31.38 26.76
C SER A 102 -20.83 -30.15 26.19
N ARG A 103 -21.02 -29.86 24.89
CA ARG A 103 -20.47 -28.71 24.19
C ARG A 103 -21.26 -27.44 24.45
N PHE A 104 -22.51 -27.58 24.98
CA PHE A 104 -23.39 -26.43 25.19
C PHE A 104 -22.96 -25.56 26.36
N ASN A 105 -22.78 -24.26 26.10
CA ASN A 105 -22.39 -23.27 27.11
C ASN A 105 -23.60 -22.72 27.86
N ARG A 106 -23.89 -23.31 29.02
CA ARG A 106 -25.02 -22.91 29.89
C ARG A 106 -24.86 -21.52 30.51
N ALA A 107 -23.67 -20.90 30.43
CA ALA A 107 -23.43 -19.58 31.00
C ALA A 107 -24.20 -18.49 30.24
N ILE A 108 -24.35 -18.63 28.93
CA ILE A 108 -25.11 -17.72 28.08
C ILE A 108 -26.60 -17.70 28.50
N ASP A 109 -27.21 -18.88 28.67
CA ASP A 109 -28.59 -18.97 29.13
C ASP A 109 -28.82 -18.33 30.52
N LYS A 110 -27.83 -18.51 31.43
CA LYS A 110 -27.88 -17.88 32.75
C LYS A 110 -27.75 -16.37 32.69
N GLN A 111 -26.95 -15.84 31.79
CA GLN A 111 -26.74 -14.40 31.62
C GLN A 111 -27.94 -13.71 30.98
N THR A 112 -28.57 -14.34 29.99
CA THR A 112 -29.68 -13.80 29.22
C THR A 112 -31.06 -14.10 29.82
N GLY A 113 -31.13 -15.03 30.79
CA GLY A 113 -32.39 -15.56 31.31
C GLY A 113 -33.19 -16.42 30.33
N TYR A 114 -32.60 -16.74 29.17
CA TYR A 114 -33.22 -17.57 28.14
C TYR A 114 -32.90 -19.05 28.37
N ARG A 115 -33.79 -19.95 27.97
CA ARG A 115 -33.58 -21.38 28.06
C ARG A 115 -33.55 -22.02 26.68
N SER A 116 -32.36 -22.40 26.23
CA SER A 116 -32.16 -23.13 25.00
C SER A 116 -32.57 -24.57 25.19
N ARG A 117 -33.52 -25.06 24.38
CA ARG A 117 -34.03 -26.44 24.39
C ARG A 117 -33.35 -27.26 23.29
N CYS A 118 -33.55 -26.86 22.04
CA CYS A 118 -32.95 -27.48 20.86
C CYS A 118 -32.29 -26.39 19.99
N MET A 119 -31.32 -26.80 19.17
CA MET A 119 -30.47 -25.87 18.43
C MET A 119 -30.09 -26.45 17.06
N LEU A 120 -30.14 -25.63 16.04
CA LEU A 120 -29.59 -25.91 14.71
C LEU A 120 -28.52 -24.87 14.39
N THR A 121 -27.31 -25.34 14.15
CA THR A 121 -26.14 -24.47 13.89
C THR A 121 -25.56 -24.80 12.53
N ILE A 122 -25.47 -23.80 11.65
CA ILE A 122 -25.16 -23.97 10.24
C ILE A 122 -23.97 -23.03 9.87
N PRO A 123 -22.88 -23.56 9.31
CA PRO A 123 -21.78 -22.72 8.86
C PRO A 123 -22.18 -21.95 7.61
N LEU A 124 -21.81 -20.69 7.55
CA LEU A 124 -21.96 -19.82 6.38
C LEU A 124 -20.68 -19.90 5.57
N ILE A 125 -20.73 -20.68 4.48
CA ILE A 125 -19.58 -20.95 3.63
C ILE A 125 -19.67 -20.07 2.39
N GLY A 126 -18.70 -19.19 2.22
CA GLY A 126 -18.55 -18.31 1.05
C GLY A 126 -17.83 -19.00 -0.11
N TYR A 127 -17.31 -18.19 -1.02
CA TYR A 127 -16.54 -18.64 -2.17
C TYR A 127 -15.24 -19.33 -1.72
N GLU A 128 -14.79 -20.35 -2.47
CA GLU A 128 -13.57 -21.16 -2.17
C GLU A 128 -13.59 -21.81 -0.76
N ASP A 129 -14.77 -22.27 -0.32
CA ASP A 129 -14.95 -22.90 1.01
C ASP A 129 -14.53 -21.99 2.20
N SER A 130 -14.47 -20.68 1.99
CA SER A 130 -14.13 -19.74 3.05
C SER A 130 -15.24 -19.64 4.10
N LEU A 131 -14.89 -19.71 5.39
CA LEU A 131 -15.86 -19.46 6.47
C LEU A 131 -16.14 -17.96 6.58
N VAL A 132 -17.39 -17.56 6.40
CA VAL A 132 -17.83 -16.17 6.55
C VAL A 132 -18.49 -15.94 7.91
N GLY A 133 -19.09 -17.00 8.48
CA GLY A 133 -19.77 -16.92 9.75
C GLY A 133 -20.53 -18.21 10.09
N VAL A 134 -21.44 -18.11 11.06
CA VAL A 134 -22.30 -19.20 11.49
C VAL A 134 -23.70 -18.67 11.75
N LEU A 135 -24.71 -19.32 11.22
CA LEU A 135 -26.13 -19.11 11.55
C LEU A 135 -26.55 -20.10 12.61
N GLN A 136 -27.15 -19.62 13.68
CA GLN A 136 -27.70 -20.46 14.76
C GLN A 136 -29.18 -20.17 14.96
N ILE A 137 -30.01 -21.23 14.97
CA ILE A 137 -31.46 -21.15 15.20
C ILE A 137 -31.78 -21.95 16.45
N LEU A 138 -32.58 -21.35 17.33
CA LEU A 138 -32.88 -21.87 18.66
C LEU A 138 -34.39 -22.13 18.83
N ASN A 139 -34.70 -23.24 19.52
CA ASN A 139 -36.02 -23.56 20.03
C ASN A 139 -37.10 -23.63 18.95
N LYS A 140 -37.16 -24.71 18.21
CA LYS A 140 -38.33 -24.98 17.37
C LYS A 140 -39.60 -24.95 18.23
N ASN A 141 -40.65 -24.30 17.74
CA ASN A 141 -41.89 -24.12 18.53
C ASN A 141 -42.54 -25.45 18.86
N GLU A 142 -42.60 -26.37 17.91
CA GLU A 142 -43.13 -27.69 18.12
C GLU A 142 -42.07 -28.79 17.83
N GLY A 143 -41.71 -29.56 18.85
CA GLY A 143 -40.74 -30.66 18.74
C GLY A 143 -39.28 -30.23 18.69
N VAL A 144 -38.50 -30.91 17.82
CA VAL A 144 -37.07 -30.65 17.56
C VAL A 144 -36.85 -30.54 16.05
N PHE A 145 -35.71 -29.98 15.65
CA PHE A 145 -35.37 -29.84 14.23
C PHE A 145 -35.15 -31.21 13.61
N ASP A 146 -35.75 -31.46 12.45
CA ASP A 146 -35.66 -32.70 11.67
C ASP A 146 -34.82 -32.55 10.39
N ALA A 147 -34.67 -33.61 9.61
CA ALA A 147 -33.87 -33.60 8.37
C ALA A 147 -34.38 -32.60 7.30
N ARG A 148 -35.68 -32.29 7.32
CA ARG A 148 -36.25 -31.27 6.43
C ARG A 148 -35.87 -29.88 6.87
N ASP A 149 -35.89 -29.61 8.17
CA ASP A 149 -35.41 -28.35 8.75
C ASP A 149 -33.93 -28.12 8.41
N GLU A 150 -33.10 -29.18 8.51
CA GLU A 150 -31.68 -29.13 8.15
C GLU A 150 -31.47 -28.74 6.68
N TYR A 151 -32.23 -29.31 5.75
CA TYR A 151 -32.16 -29.00 4.32
C TYR A 151 -32.54 -27.55 4.04
N VAL A 152 -33.64 -27.07 4.63
CA VAL A 152 -34.10 -25.70 4.46
C VAL A 152 -33.10 -24.70 5.07
N ALA A 153 -32.59 -25.03 6.26
CA ALA A 153 -31.59 -24.19 6.94
C ALA A 153 -30.28 -24.07 6.14
N GLN A 154 -29.82 -25.17 5.51
CA GLN A 154 -28.67 -25.11 4.62
C GLN A 154 -28.89 -24.19 3.41
N ALA A 155 -30.08 -24.24 2.81
CA ALA A 155 -30.41 -23.38 1.68
C ALA A 155 -30.41 -21.88 2.08
N LEU A 156 -30.98 -21.54 3.25
CA LEU A 156 -30.98 -20.18 3.79
C LEU A 156 -29.57 -19.73 4.18
N ALA A 157 -28.77 -20.60 4.80
CA ALA A 157 -27.39 -20.33 5.15
C ALA A 157 -26.52 -20.06 3.90
N ALA A 158 -26.71 -20.81 2.82
CA ALA A 158 -26.03 -20.54 1.56
C ALA A 158 -26.35 -19.14 0.99
N GLN A 159 -27.62 -18.72 1.07
CA GLN A 159 -28.00 -17.35 0.67
C GLN A 159 -27.34 -16.28 1.57
N ALA A 160 -27.37 -16.50 2.90
CA ALA A 160 -26.72 -15.61 3.85
C ALA A 160 -25.22 -15.50 3.59
N ALA A 161 -24.55 -16.61 3.29
CA ALA A 161 -23.13 -16.65 2.98
C ALA A 161 -22.77 -15.80 1.74
N VAL A 162 -23.57 -15.88 0.67
CA VAL A 162 -23.37 -15.06 -0.54
C VAL A 162 -23.47 -13.56 -0.21
N VAL A 163 -24.47 -13.16 0.57
CA VAL A 163 -24.68 -11.77 0.96
C VAL A 163 -23.51 -11.25 1.80
N LEU A 164 -23.10 -12.02 2.81
CA LEU A 164 -21.97 -11.68 3.67
C LEU A 164 -20.66 -11.56 2.89
N HIS A 165 -20.40 -12.53 2.02
CA HIS A 165 -19.20 -12.50 1.18
C HIS A 165 -19.17 -11.26 0.30
N ARG A 166 -20.28 -10.94 -0.38
CA ARG A 166 -20.42 -9.73 -1.21
C ARG A 166 -20.17 -8.46 -0.38
N ALA A 167 -20.76 -8.36 0.81
CA ALA A 167 -20.57 -7.22 1.68
C ALA A 167 -19.10 -7.04 2.11
N LYS A 168 -18.44 -8.13 2.53
CA LYS A 168 -17.01 -8.12 2.92
C LYS A 168 -16.09 -7.70 1.76
N VAL A 169 -16.36 -8.19 0.55
CA VAL A 169 -15.61 -7.81 -0.65
C VAL A 169 -15.83 -6.32 -0.98
N THR A 170 -17.08 -5.85 -0.91
CA THR A 170 -17.40 -4.44 -1.18
C THR A 170 -16.72 -3.51 -0.18
N GLU A 171 -16.74 -3.85 1.10
CA GLU A 171 -16.06 -3.06 2.15
C GLU A 171 -14.54 -2.99 1.91
N ARG A 172 -13.92 -4.11 1.54
CA ARG A 172 -12.48 -4.13 1.18
C ARG A 172 -12.17 -3.26 -0.04
N ILE A 173 -13.02 -3.27 -1.06
CA ILE A 173 -12.86 -2.43 -2.25
C ILE A 173 -12.96 -0.94 -1.87
N ILE A 174 -13.97 -0.55 -1.10
CA ILE A 174 -14.16 0.84 -0.65
C ILE A 174 -12.95 1.32 0.16
N GLU A 175 -12.44 0.50 1.08
CA GLU A 175 -11.27 0.86 1.89
C GLU A 175 -10.01 0.96 1.03
N SER A 176 -9.80 0.03 0.08
CA SER A 176 -8.69 0.10 -0.87
C SER A 176 -8.75 1.35 -1.74
N GLU A 177 -9.93 1.73 -2.23
CA GLU A 177 -10.12 2.95 -3.00
C GLU A 177 -9.89 4.22 -2.16
N ARG A 178 -10.26 4.18 -0.85
CA ARG A 178 -9.99 5.29 0.07
C ARG A 178 -8.50 5.48 0.28
N ILE A 179 -7.77 4.40 0.58
CA ILE A 179 -6.32 4.42 0.74
C ILE A 179 -5.65 4.89 -0.55
N GLY A 180 -6.06 4.39 -1.71
CA GLY A 180 -5.53 4.81 -3.01
C GLY A 180 -5.70 6.30 -3.27
N ARG A 181 -6.83 6.90 -2.86
CA ARG A 181 -7.05 8.35 -2.97
C ARG A 181 -6.13 9.16 -2.04
N GLU A 182 -5.92 8.70 -0.80
CA GLU A 182 -5.02 9.35 0.14
C GLU A 182 -3.57 9.33 -0.37
N ILE A 183 -3.12 8.23 -0.94
CA ILE A 183 -1.79 8.11 -1.57
C ILE A 183 -1.67 9.02 -2.80
N SER A 184 -2.74 9.13 -3.62
CA SER A 184 -2.75 10.04 -4.77
C SER A 184 -2.56 11.50 -4.35
N VAL A 185 -3.16 11.94 -3.24
CA VAL A 185 -2.94 13.28 -2.69
C VAL A 185 -1.49 13.46 -2.25
N ALA A 186 -0.88 12.47 -1.60
CA ALA A 186 0.53 12.52 -1.21
C ALA A 186 1.45 12.64 -2.45
N ARG A 187 1.15 11.89 -3.51
CA ARG A 187 1.82 12.01 -4.82
C ARG A 187 1.74 13.44 -5.36
N ASP A 188 0.54 14.02 -5.41
CA ASP A 188 0.34 15.37 -5.96
C ASP A 188 1.15 16.42 -5.18
N VAL A 189 1.24 16.27 -3.85
CA VAL A 189 2.08 17.13 -3.01
C VAL A 189 3.56 16.92 -3.34
N GLN A 190 4.04 15.69 -3.43
CA GLN A 190 5.43 15.38 -3.76
C GLN A 190 5.81 15.91 -5.14
N MET A 191 5.02 15.58 -6.18
CA MET A 191 5.26 16.05 -7.55
C MET A 191 5.20 17.59 -7.66
N GLY A 192 4.33 18.22 -6.85
CA GLY A 192 4.26 19.68 -6.74
C GLY A 192 5.50 20.34 -6.12
N THR A 193 6.37 19.56 -5.46
CA THR A 193 7.64 20.06 -4.89
C THR A 193 8.79 20.06 -5.89
N LEU A 194 8.73 19.23 -6.94
CA LEU A 194 9.77 19.17 -7.96
C LEU A 194 9.88 20.48 -8.76
N PRO A 195 11.06 20.79 -9.31
CA PRO A 195 11.25 21.97 -10.15
C PRO A 195 10.30 21.96 -11.35
N LYS A 196 9.51 23.04 -11.50
CA LYS A 196 8.59 23.19 -12.64
C LYS A 196 9.27 23.73 -13.88
N ASN A 197 10.36 24.45 -13.69
CA ASN A 197 11.16 25.02 -14.77
C ASN A 197 12.63 24.81 -14.42
N MET A 198 13.43 24.54 -15.43
CA MET A 198 14.89 24.50 -15.27
C MET A 198 15.42 25.89 -14.96
N PRO A 199 16.47 26.00 -14.13
CA PRO A 199 17.06 27.31 -13.79
C PRO A 199 17.76 27.92 -15.01
N ASP A 200 17.72 29.25 -15.06
CA ASP A 200 18.45 30.04 -16.04
C ASP A 200 19.76 30.54 -15.40
N ILE A 201 20.87 29.90 -15.73
CA ILE A 201 22.23 30.24 -15.28
C ILE A 201 23.08 30.42 -16.53
N GLN A 202 23.71 31.57 -16.64
CA GLN A 202 24.51 31.92 -17.81
C GLN A 202 25.65 30.91 -18.05
N GLY A 203 25.72 30.36 -19.26
CA GLY A 203 26.76 29.38 -19.66
C GLY A 203 26.43 27.95 -19.27
N TYR A 204 25.22 27.66 -18.78
CA TYR A 204 24.80 26.31 -18.38
C TYR A 204 23.41 25.94 -18.88
N GLU A 205 23.23 24.65 -19.14
CA GLU A 205 21.93 24.01 -19.32
C GLU A 205 21.72 22.96 -18.25
N PHE A 206 20.45 22.78 -17.87
CA PHE A 206 20.05 21.80 -16.86
C PHE A 206 18.95 20.92 -17.40
N GLY A 207 18.98 19.65 -16.99
CA GLY A 207 17.94 18.68 -17.25
C GLY A 207 17.62 17.89 -15.99
N GLY A 208 16.39 17.44 -15.86
CA GLY A 208 16.00 16.61 -14.74
C GLY A 208 14.71 15.84 -15.01
N ALA A 209 14.66 14.63 -14.51
CA ALA A 209 13.48 13.77 -14.54
C ALA A 209 13.39 12.96 -13.26
N PHE A 210 12.17 12.69 -12.85
CA PHE A 210 11.82 11.77 -11.77
C PHE A 210 10.64 10.92 -12.18
N LEU A 211 10.77 9.61 -12.01
CA LEU A 211 9.71 8.63 -12.27
C LEU A 211 9.65 7.65 -11.11
N PRO A 212 8.64 7.76 -10.25
CA PRO A 212 8.50 6.84 -9.13
C PRO A 212 8.05 5.45 -9.61
N THR A 213 8.49 4.41 -8.89
CA THR A 213 8.08 3.02 -9.09
C THR A 213 6.64 2.79 -8.65
N ASP A 214 6.28 3.35 -7.52
CA ASP A 214 4.92 3.33 -6.95
C ASP A 214 4.19 4.66 -7.22
N GLN A 215 3.12 4.91 -6.50
CA GLN A 215 2.42 6.20 -6.56
C GLN A 215 3.25 7.35 -6.01
N THR A 216 4.13 7.09 -5.01
CA THR A 216 5.09 8.03 -4.44
C THR A 216 6.46 7.36 -4.38
N GLY A 217 7.54 8.13 -4.46
CA GLY A 217 8.89 7.61 -4.44
C GLY A 217 9.77 8.21 -3.33
N GLY A 218 10.87 7.53 -3.00
CA GLY A 218 11.90 7.99 -2.07
C GLY A 218 12.81 9.05 -2.68
N ASP A 219 12.91 9.08 -3.99
CA ASP A 219 13.76 10.01 -4.72
C ASP A 219 13.26 11.47 -4.70
N LEU A 220 14.20 12.37 -4.73
CA LEU A 220 13.95 13.79 -4.91
C LEU A 220 15.08 14.46 -5.69
N TYR A 221 14.77 15.56 -6.36
CA TYR A 221 15.79 16.50 -6.81
C TYR A 221 15.28 17.93 -6.76
N ASP A 222 16.21 18.89 -6.67
CA ASP A 222 15.87 20.30 -6.71
C ASP A 222 17.01 21.14 -7.30
N PHE A 223 16.62 22.24 -7.93
CA PHE A 223 17.51 23.31 -8.38
C PHE A 223 17.12 24.60 -7.67
N ILE A 224 18.05 25.20 -6.92
CA ILE A 224 17.77 26.37 -6.10
C ILE A 224 18.73 27.51 -6.49
N PRO A 225 18.31 28.47 -7.35
CA PRO A 225 19.11 29.64 -7.69
C PRO A 225 19.40 30.49 -6.45
N LEU A 226 20.67 30.84 -6.25
CA LEU A 226 21.15 31.67 -5.11
C LEU A 226 21.47 33.11 -5.49
N GLY A 227 21.29 33.49 -6.77
CA GLY A 227 21.78 34.74 -7.32
C GLY A 227 23.28 34.73 -7.61
N ASN A 228 23.80 35.80 -8.19
CA ASN A 228 25.21 35.91 -8.59
C ASN A 228 25.72 34.74 -9.41
N ASN A 229 24.91 34.26 -10.36
CA ASN A 229 25.21 33.14 -11.23
C ASN A 229 25.58 31.83 -10.49
N ARG A 230 24.99 31.60 -9.29
CA ARG A 230 25.19 30.41 -8.47
C ARG A 230 23.90 29.61 -8.35
N LEU A 231 24.06 28.30 -8.35
CA LEU A 231 22.97 27.36 -8.25
C LEU A 231 23.28 26.26 -7.22
N PHE A 232 22.33 26.00 -6.34
CA PHE A 232 22.40 24.78 -5.50
C PHE A 232 21.64 23.65 -6.18
N MET A 233 22.29 22.49 -6.29
CA MET A 233 21.75 21.25 -6.84
C MET A 233 21.56 20.24 -5.71
N LEU A 234 20.39 19.66 -5.62
CA LEU A 234 20.04 18.59 -4.69
C LEU A 234 19.58 17.38 -5.49
N MET A 235 20.06 16.21 -5.13
CA MET A 235 19.46 14.93 -5.42
C MET A 235 19.57 14.04 -4.20
N GLY A 236 18.56 13.25 -3.92
CA GLY A 236 18.57 12.31 -2.81
C GLY A 236 17.59 11.19 -3.03
N ASP A 237 17.81 10.11 -2.30
CA ASP A 237 16.96 8.94 -2.26
C ASP A 237 16.80 8.48 -0.80
N ALA A 238 15.56 8.38 -0.36
CA ALA A 238 15.22 7.91 0.99
C ALA A 238 14.97 6.40 0.99
N SER A 239 15.65 5.69 1.87
CA SER A 239 15.61 4.22 1.96
C SER A 239 14.21 3.65 2.02
N GLY A 240 13.90 2.66 1.15
CA GLY A 240 12.60 1.99 1.02
C GLY A 240 11.67 2.67 0.01
N HIS A 241 10.40 2.27 -0.05
CA HIS A 241 9.43 2.76 -1.03
C HIS A 241 8.11 3.19 -0.36
N GLY A 242 7.30 3.95 -1.09
CA GLY A 242 6.00 4.41 -0.66
C GLY A 242 6.00 5.75 0.09
N ILE A 243 4.97 6.01 0.91
CA ILE A 243 4.71 7.33 1.52
C ILE A 243 5.80 7.74 2.52
N GLY A 244 6.33 6.80 3.32
CA GLY A 244 7.34 7.12 4.34
C GLY A 244 8.59 7.75 3.74
N PRO A 245 9.30 7.09 2.80
CA PRO A 245 10.43 7.68 2.06
C PRO A 245 10.08 9.00 1.37
N ALA A 246 8.92 9.12 0.72
CA ALA A 246 8.47 10.35 0.09
C ALA A 246 8.38 11.55 1.06
N LEU A 247 7.95 11.29 2.31
CA LEU A 247 7.93 12.30 3.37
C LEU A 247 9.33 12.70 3.79
N SER A 248 10.25 11.73 3.99
CA SER A 248 11.65 12.00 4.33
C SER A 248 12.35 12.81 3.24
N ALA A 249 12.15 12.47 1.98
CA ALA A 249 12.64 13.22 0.83
C ALA A 249 12.13 14.67 0.83
N THR A 250 10.83 14.87 1.06
CA THR A 250 10.21 16.20 1.15
C THR A 250 10.77 17.00 2.33
N GLN A 251 11.04 16.35 3.47
CA GLN A 251 11.63 16.96 4.66
C GLN A 251 13.05 17.49 4.37
N VAL A 252 13.93 16.65 3.77
CA VAL A 252 15.29 17.07 3.35
C VAL A 252 15.23 18.32 2.47
N ARG A 253 14.40 18.30 1.45
CA ARG A 253 14.23 19.41 0.53
C ARG A 253 13.75 20.70 1.23
N ALA A 254 12.76 20.56 2.12
CA ALA A 254 12.22 21.70 2.86
C ALA A 254 13.28 22.32 3.78
N MET A 255 14.02 21.49 4.53
CA MET A 255 15.10 21.95 5.41
C MET A 255 16.20 22.66 4.62
N LEU A 256 16.63 22.08 3.49
CA LEU A 256 17.64 22.70 2.63
C LEU A 256 17.19 24.08 2.13
N ARG A 257 15.96 24.20 1.62
CA ARG A 257 15.44 25.49 1.13
C ARG A 257 15.38 26.55 2.23
N VAL A 258 15.09 26.17 3.48
CA VAL A 258 15.13 27.07 4.63
C VAL A 258 16.56 27.45 4.97
N ALA A 259 17.49 26.48 5.05
CA ALA A 259 18.89 26.74 5.33
C ALA A 259 19.51 27.71 4.34
N LEU A 260 19.27 27.52 3.03
CA LEU A 260 19.77 28.40 1.98
C LEU A 260 19.18 29.81 2.03
N ARG A 261 17.91 29.98 2.42
CA ARG A 261 17.31 31.31 2.66
C ARG A 261 17.96 32.04 3.85
N LEU A 262 18.42 31.29 4.84
CA LEU A 262 19.16 31.82 5.99
C LEU A 262 20.65 32.00 5.70
N GLN A 263 21.09 31.79 4.44
CA GLN A 263 22.45 31.91 3.98
C GLN A 263 23.45 30.96 4.67
N SER A 264 22.99 29.79 5.09
CA SER A 264 23.86 28.73 5.59
C SER A 264 24.90 28.35 4.51
N SER A 265 26.11 28.03 4.96
CA SER A 265 27.11 27.44 4.08
C SER A 265 26.70 26.02 3.63
N LEU A 266 27.39 25.47 2.62
CA LEU A 266 27.20 24.11 2.18
C LEU A 266 27.40 23.12 3.34
N ASP A 267 28.49 23.31 4.11
CA ASP A 267 28.86 22.44 5.25
C ASP A 267 27.84 22.52 6.37
N ASP A 268 27.40 23.74 6.75
CA ASP A 268 26.38 23.94 7.80
C ASP A 268 25.04 23.32 7.38
N ALA A 269 24.61 23.55 6.13
CA ALA A 269 23.35 23.00 5.63
C ALA A 269 23.37 21.47 5.65
N PHE A 270 24.46 20.85 5.19
CA PHE A 270 24.61 19.39 5.18
C PHE A 270 24.61 18.82 6.59
N THR A 271 25.40 19.41 7.52
CA THR A 271 25.52 18.93 8.91
C THR A 271 24.19 19.06 9.65
N HIS A 272 23.54 20.24 9.60
CA HIS A 272 22.29 20.46 10.34
C HIS A 272 21.14 19.59 9.84
N ILE A 273 21.07 19.35 8.53
CA ILE A 273 20.07 18.44 7.95
C ILE A 273 20.34 17.00 8.39
N ASN A 274 21.60 16.56 8.37
CA ASN A 274 21.98 15.23 8.87
C ASN A 274 21.58 15.04 10.34
N ASP A 275 21.96 16.00 11.20
CA ASP A 275 21.67 15.92 12.64
C ASP A 275 20.17 15.87 12.91
N GLN A 276 19.38 16.68 12.20
CA GLN A 276 17.92 16.65 12.33
C GLN A 276 17.32 15.32 11.85
N LEU A 277 17.86 14.75 10.76
CA LEU A 277 17.38 13.44 10.29
C LEU A 277 17.76 12.31 11.25
N CYS A 278 18.91 12.38 11.94
CA CYS A 278 19.27 11.44 13.01
C CYS A 278 18.31 11.49 14.21
N GLU A 279 17.65 12.64 14.44
CA GLU A 279 16.65 12.77 15.50
C GLU A 279 15.25 12.32 15.04
N ASP A 280 14.91 12.54 13.78
CA ASP A 280 13.55 12.37 13.26
C ASP A 280 13.28 10.99 12.64
N LEU A 281 14.30 10.35 12.04
CA LEU A 281 14.12 9.08 11.33
C LEU A 281 14.19 7.88 12.26
N PRO A 282 13.42 6.82 12.01
CA PRO A 282 13.63 5.51 12.64
C PRO A 282 15.03 4.94 12.36
N ASP A 283 15.56 4.12 13.27
CA ASP A 283 16.92 3.56 13.21
C ASP A 283 17.26 2.78 11.92
N ASP A 284 16.27 2.31 11.19
CA ASP A 284 16.41 1.55 9.94
C ASP A 284 16.25 2.40 8.68
N ARG A 285 16.12 3.72 8.83
CA ARG A 285 15.93 4.66 7.71
C ARG A 285 17.05 5.69 7.62
N PHE A 286 17.37 6.02 6.39
CA PHE A 286 18.35 7.04 6.04
C PHE A 286 18.00 7.64 4.69
N VAL A 287 18.70 8.71 4.31
CA VAL A 287 18.55 9.36 2.99
C VAL A 287 19.93 9.48 2.35
N THR A 288 20.12 8.91 1.17
CA THR A 288 21.29 9.26 0.36
C THR A 288 21.07 10.63 -0.22
N GLY A 289 22.11 11.47 -0.30
CA GLY A 289 21.94 12.83 -0.75
C GLY A 289 23.18 13.49 -1.30
N PHE A 290 23.04 14.09 -2.48
CA PHE A 290 24.02 14.98 -3.09
C PHE A 290 23.61 16.44 -2.87
N PHE A 291 24.50 17.21 -2.31
CA PHE A 291 24.36 18.64 -2.03
C PHE A 291 25.48 19.37 -2.75
N GLY A 292 25.18 20.03 -3.86
CA GLY A 292 26.17 20.65 -4.73
C GLY A 292 25.91 22.12 -4.95
N LEU A 293 26.95 22.95 -4.80
CA LEU A 293 26.95 24.38 -5.07
C LEU A 293 27.75 24.65 -6.34
N LEU A 294 27.05 24.92 -7.43
CA LEU A 294 27.64 25.40 -8.67
C LEU A 294 27.91 26.89 -8.55
N ASP A 295 29.15 27.29 -8.84
CA ASP A 295 29.57 28.68 -9.12
C ASP A 295 29.91 28.78 -10.60
N ALA A 296 29.07 29.47 -11.36
CA ALA A 296 29.23 29.55 -12.82
C ALA A 296 30.25 30.59 -13.26
N GLU A 297 30.81 31.41 -12.34
CA GLU A 297 31.93 32.32 -12.65
C GLU A 297 33.26 31.59 -12.64
N SER A 298 33.46 30.70 -11.65
CA SER A 298 34.65 29.84 -11.55
C SER A 298 34.51 28.49 -12.26
N HIS A 299 33.31 28.17 -12.73
CA HIS A 299 32.97 26.87 -13.35
C HIS A 299 33.22 25.65 -12.44
N THR A 300 33.01 25.83 -11.13
CA THR A 300 33.25 24.79 -10.14
C THR A 300 31.97 24.37 -9.46
N VAL A 301 31.87 23.05 -9.14
CA VAL A 301 30.83 22.51 -8.28
C VAL A 301 31.48 22.01 -7.00
N HIS A 302 31.19 22.66 -5.87
CA HIS A 302 31.60 22.19 -4.55
C HIS A 302 30.47 21.34 -3.98
N PHE A 303 30.76 20.12 -3.51
CA PHE A 303 29.72 19.24 -3.08
C PHE A 303 30.09 18.33 -1.90
N HIS A 304 29.04 17.99 -1.12
CA HIS A 304 29.01 16.81 -0.25
C HIS A 304 28.05 15.79 -0.81
N SER A 305 28.41 14.53 -0.65
CA SER A 305 27.56 13.39 -1.02
C SER A 305 27.49 12.41 0.12
N GLY A 306 26.32 12.34 0.77
CA GLY A 306 26.01 11.38 1.82
C GLY A 306 25.43 10.12 1.22
N GLY A 307 26.28 9.13 0.91
CA GLY A 307 25.84 7.87 0.34
C GLY A 307 25.35 7.91 -1.12
N GLN A 308 25.09 9.08 -1.69
CA GLN A 308 24.65 9.25 -3.08
C GLN A 308 25.83 9.10 -4.03
N GLY A 309 25.75 8.20 -4.98
CA GLY A 309 26.78 8.01 -5.99
C GLY A 309 26.66 6.72 -6.78
N PRO A 310 27.47 6.57 -7.82
CA PRO A 310 28.54 7.49 -8.22
C PRO A 310 28.03 8.72 -8.96
N ILE A 311 28.70 9.86 -8.75
CA ILE A 311 28.44 11.10 -9.47
C ILE A 311 29.23 11.05 -10.78
N MET A 312 28.53 11.22 -11.89
CA MET A 312 29.14 11.16 -13.23
C MET A 312 29.69 12.54 -13.60
N HIS A 313 30.92 12.61 -14.08
CA HIS A 313 31.51 13.74 -14.76
C HIS A 313 31.98 13.31 -16.15
N TYR A 314 31.25 13.70 -17.19
CA TYR A 314 31.64 13.49 -18.58
C TYR A 314 32.49 14.65 -19.05
N GLN A 315 33.75 14.36 -19.41
CA GLN A 315 34.73 15.32 -19.92
C GLN A 315 34.63 15.34 -21.43
N SER A 316 33.99 16.35 -21.98
CA SER A 316 33.61 16.44 -23.38
C SER A 316 34.82 16.43 -24.34
N ASP A 317 35.88 17.17 -23.99
CA ASP A 317 37.08 17.27 -24.83
C ASP A 317 37.85 15.96 -25.01
N MET A 318 37.81 15.09 -23.98
CA MET A 318 38.52 13.80 -23.96
C MET A 318 37.61 12.64 -24.32
N GLY A 319 36.29 12.80 -24.23
CA GLY A 319 35.33 11.71 -24.34
C GLY A 319 35.44 10.72 -23.18
N GLU A 320 35.92 11.16 -22.03
CA GLU A 320 36.17 10.32 -20.86
C GLU A 320 35.13 10.58 -19.76
N PHE A 321 34.92 9.55 -18.93
CA PHE A 321 34.01 9.60 -17.80
C PHE A 321 34.79 9.43 -16.50
N ASP A 322 34.71 10.46 -15.63
CA ASP A 322 35.15 10.35 -14.25
C ASP A 322 33.95 10.08 -13.34
N TRP A 323 34.16 9.26 -12.30
CA TRP A 323 33.12 8.81 -11.40
C TRP A 323 33.50 9.11 -9.96
N HIS A 324 32.92 10.16 -9.40
CA HIS A 324 33.19 10.54 -8.02
C HIS A 324 32.35 9.69 -7.05
N PRO A 325 32.98 9.09 -6.03
CA PRO A 325 32.25 8.34 -5.00
C PRO A 325 31.52 9.29 -4.05
N ALA A 326 30.62 8.72 -3.21
CA ALA A 326 30.08 9.44 -2.06
C ALA A 326 31.22 9.91 -1.14
N THR A 327 31.04 11.08 -0.52
CA THR A 327 32.04 11.70 0.36
C THR A 327 31.90 11.29 1.82
N THR A 328 30.72 10.84 2.20
CA THR A 328 30.41 10.41 3.57
C THR A 328 29.22 9.42 3.60
N PHE A 329 28.83 9.02 4.79
CA PHE A 329 27.65 8.13 5.01
C PHE A 329 26.34 8.83 4.64
N PRO A 330 25.27 8.05 4.37
CA PRO A 330 23.92 8.60 4.18
C PRO A 330 23.46 9.48 5.33
N LEU A 331 22.64 10.48 5.01
CA LEU A 331 22.04 11.39 5.98
C LEU A 331 21.05 10.65 6.89
N GLY A 332 21.06 10.98 8.18
CA GLY A 332 20.22 10.35 9.19
C GLY A 332 20.73 8.98 9.69
N TYR A 333 21.84 8.47 9.10
CA TYR A 333 22.42 7.19 9.55
C TYR A 333 23.19 7.34 10.87
N MET A 334 23.99 8.39 11.00
CA MET A 334 24.71 8.75 12.23
C MET A 334 25.12 10.24 12.21
N PRO A 335 25.24 10.87 13.39
CA PRO A 335 25.76 12.24 13.46
C PRO A 335 27.21 12.30 12.94
N HIS A 336 27.54 13.35 12.22
CA HIS A 336 28.91 13.58 11.79
C HIS A 336 29.73 14.18 12.94
N SER A 337 30.79 13.47 13.37
CA SER A 337 31.74 14.01 14.35
C SER A 337 32.65 15.10 13.75
N GLU A 338 33.03 14.95 12.48
CA GLU A 338 33.76 15.89 11.65
C GLU A 338 33.33 15.68 10.20
N LEU A 339 32.89 16.75 9.53
CA LEU A 339 32.63 16.72 8.09
C LEU A 339 33.93 17.06 7.36
N ALA A 340 34.33 16.20 6.42
CA ALA A 340 35.48 16.49 5.55
C ALA A 340 35.16 17.72 4.67
N ALA A 341 36.20 18.40 4.19
CA ALA A 341 36.00 19.49 3.24
C ALA A 341 35.23 19.01 1.97
N PRO A 342 34.39 19.87 1.37
CA PRO A 342 33.63 19.50 0.18
C PRO A 342 34.58 19.13 -0.98
N GLN A 343 34.19 18.13 -1.74
CA GLN A 343 34.86 17.85 -3.01
C GLN A 343 34.54 18.93 -4.05
N THR A 344 35.42 19.09 -5.04
CA THR A 344 35.26 20.06 -6.10
C THR A 344 35.42 19.36 -7.46
N ALA A 345 34.41 19.53 -8.31
CA ALA A 345 34.49 19.20 -9.73
C ALA A 345 34.62 20.52 -10.52
N MET A 346 35.60 20.60 -11.42
CA MET A 346 35.74 21.72 -12.36
C MET A 346 35.10 21.25 -13.68
N LEU A 347 34.22 22.04 -14.23
CA LEU A 347 33.54 21.75 -15.49
C LEU A 347 34.19 22.55 -16.61
N ASP A 348 34.82 21.90 -17.57
CA ASP A 348 35.31 22.50 -18.78
C ASP A 348 34.19 22.70 -19.82
N SER A 349 34.50 23.42 -20.91
CA SER A 349 33.54 23.73 -21.97
C SER A 349 32.95 22.43 -22.58
N GLY A 350 31.65 22.28 -22.55
CA GLY A 350 30.93 21.08 -23.03
C GLY A 350 30.73 19.96 -21.99
N ASP A 351 31.39 20.01 -20.83
CA ASP A 351 31.31 19.00 -19.80
C ASP A 351 29.89 18.83 -19.23
N VAL A 352 29.59 17.61 -18.78
CA VAL A 352 28.32 17.26 -18.15
C VAL A 352 28.56 16.63 -16.79
N LEU A 353 28.01 17.24 -15.74
CA LEU A 353 27.88 16.62 -14.42
C LEU A 353 26.53 15.94 -14.32
N GLY A 354 26.52 14.65 -13.96
CA GLY A 354 25.31 13.82 -13.87
C GLY A 354 25.12 13.20 -12.50
N LEU A 355 23.92 13.40 -11.94
CA LEU A 355 23.43 12.73 -10.75
C LEU A 355 22.33 11.77 -11.22
N ILE A 356 22.53 10.50 -10.99
CA ILE A 356 21.66 9.44 -11.53
C ILE A 356 21.43 8.43 -10.42
N SER A 357 20.14 8.09 -10.16
CA SER A 357 19.78 7.09 -9.15
C SER A 357 20.14 5.68 -9.63
N ASP A 358 20.25 4.77 -8.67
CA ASP A 358 20.49 3.35 -8.91
C ASP A 358 19.36 2.71 -9.73
N GLY A 359 18.14 3.18 -9.62
CA GLY A 359 17.02 2.75 -10.46
C GLY A 359 17.27 2.83 -11.98
N ILE A 360 18.21 3.68 -12.45
CA ILE A 360 18.69 3.65 -13.84
C ILE A 360 19.79 2.60 -14.02
N TYR A 361 20.80 2.58 -13.14
CA TYR A 361 21.92 1.68 -13.29
C TYR A 361 21.52 0.23 -13.12
N GLU A 362 20.62 -0.04 -12.17
CA GLU A 362 20.12 -1.35 -11.81
C GLU A 362 18.88 -1.78 -12.62
N TYR A 363 18.42 -0.96 -13.57
CA TYR A 363 17.31 -1.33 -14.42
C TYR A 363 17.63 -2.62 -15.20
N GLU A 364 16.94 -3.71 -14.83
CA GLU A 364 17.17 -5.04 -15.40
C GLU A 364 16.29 -5.29 -16.63
N ASN A 365 16.82 -6.04 -17.58
CA ASN A 365 16.04 -6.60 -18.68
C ASN A 365 15.44 -7.98 -18.28
N GLU A 366 14.66 -8.59 -19.17
CA GLU A 366 14.05 -9.90 -18.94
C GLU A 366 15.08 -11.04 -18.68
N ALA A 367 16.35 -10.84 -19.03
CA ALA A 367 17.43 -11.77 -18.76
C ALA A 367 18.18 -11.50 -17.44
N GLY A 368 17.77 -10.45 -16.66
CA GLY A 368 18.45 -10.03 -15.44
C GLY A 368 19.74 -9.26 -15.67
N GLU A 369 19.94 -8.70 -16.87
CA GLU A 369 21.10 -7.88 -17.17
C GLU A 369 20.78 -6.41 -16.87
N GLN A 370 21.65 -5.74 -16.10
CA GLN A 370 21.50 -4.33 -15.75
C GLN A 370 21.86 -3.39 -16.90
N PHE A 371 21.14 -2.27 -17.03
CA PHE A 371 21.48 -1.19 -17.97
C PHE A 371 22.88 -0.64 -17.70
N GLY A 372 23.17 -0.41 -16.43
CA GLY A 372 24.47 -0.08 -15.89
C GLY A 372 25.03 1.27 -16.37
N ARG A 373 26.20 1.63 -15.83
CA ARG A 373 26.92 2.84 -16.26
C ARG A 373 27.22 2.84 -17.76
N ARG A 374 27.49 1.66 -18.35
CA ARG A 374 27.77 1.52 -19.78
C ARG A 374 26.57 1.92 -20.65
N GLY A 375 25.35 1.73 -20.16
CA GLY A 375 24.14 2.18 -20.84
C GLY A 375 24.11 3.71 -20.94
N VAL A 376 24.35 4.39 -19.82
CA VAL A 376 24.41 5.85 -19.75
C VAL A 376 25.53 6.40 -20.63
N MET A 377 26.75 5.86 -20.51
CA MET A 377 27.91 6.26 -21.33
C MET A 377 27.62 6.19 -22.83
N ARG A 378 27.02 5.08 -23.30
CA ARG A 378 26.67 4.92 -24.73
C ARG A 378 25.71 6.01 -25.22
N VAL A 379 24.78 6.47 -24.38
CA VAL A 379 23.83 7.53 -24.76
C VAL A 379 24.56 8.86 -24.89
N LEU A 380 25.43 9.23 -23.95
CA LEU A 380 26.18 10.49 -24.01
C LEU A 380 27.15 10.49 -25.21
N ASP A 381 27.89 9.39 -25.42
CA ASP A 381 28.83 9.24 -26.55
C ASP A 381 28.13 9.35 -27.91
N ALA A 382 26.91 8.82 -28.01
CA ALA A 382 26.12 8.87 -29.25
C ALA A 382 25.49 10.24 -29.54
N HIS A 383 25.36 11.11 -28.52
CA HIS A 383 24.65 12.38 -28.63
C HIS A 383 25.45 13.54 -27.98
N PRO A 384 26.69 13.81 -28.41
CA PRO A 384 27.57 14.80 -27.78
C PRO A 384 27.03 16.24 -27.85
N ASP A 385 26.23 16.54 -28.88
CA ASP A 385 25.64 17.87 -29.11
C ASP A 385 24.26 18.07 -28.46
N ALA A 386 23.66 17.02 -27.88
CA ALA A 386 22.32 17.10 -27.29
C ALA A 386 22.30 18.00 -26.05
N GLY A 387 21.23 18.78 -25.87
CA GLY A 387 21.01 19.60 -24.68
C GLY A 387 20.79 18.76 -23.43
N ALA A 388 20.97 19.37 -22.25
CA ALA A 388 20.90 18.63 -20.98
C ALA A 388 19.56 17.90 -20.78
N GLN A 389 18.42 18.53 -21.08
CA GLN A 389 17.10 17.87 -20.95
C GLN A 389 16.92 16.77 -22.00
N GLU A 390 17.42 16.97 -23.24
CA GLU A 390 17.37 15.96 -24.28
C GLU A 390 18.19 14.70 -23.90
N LEU A 391 19.37 14.90 -23.28
CA LEU A 391 20.16 13.78 -22.75
C LEU A 391 19.41 13.01 -21.65
N VAL A 392 18.71 13.70 -20.75
CA VAL A 392 17.84 13.06 -19.74
C VAL A 392 16.81 12.17 -20.42
N ASP A 393 16.08 12.72 -21.41
CA ASP A 393 15.02 12.00 -22.12
C ASP A 393 15.55 10.80 -22.90
N LEU A 394 16.74 10.93 -23.51
CA LEU A 394 17.42 9.85 -24.21
C LEU A 394 17.87 8.72 -23.26
N ILE A 395 18.45 9.06 -22.10
CA ILE A 395 18.85 8.06 -21.09
C ILE A 395 17.62 7.32 -20.58
N MET A 396 16.54 8.05 -20.24
CA MET A 396 15.27 7.45 -19.80
C MET A 396 14.68 6.50 -20.84
N THR A 397 14.72 6.90 -22.10
CA THR A 397 14.23 6.07 -23.23
C THR A 397 15.09 4.82 -23.40
N ALA A 398 16.41 4.96 -23.40
CA ALA A 398 17.33 3.84 -23.55
C ALA A 398 17.23 2.83 -22.40
N ALA A 399 17.03 3.29 -21.15
CA ALA A 399 16.84 2.41 -20.01
C ALA A 399 15.52 1.62 -20.14
N ARG A 400 14.43 2.28 -20.54
CA ARG A 400 13.13 1.59 -20.78
C ARG A 400 13.21 0.60 -21.93
N GLU A 401 13.86 0.94 -23.03
CA GLU A 401 14.07 0.03 -24.16
C GLU A 401 14.91 -1.19 -23.76
N HIS A 402 15.93 -0.98 -22.90
CA HIS A 402 16.72 -2.07 -22.34
C HIS A 402 15.87 -3.01 -21.47
N GLY A 403 15.02 -2.46 -20.61
CA GLY A 403 14.15 -3.23 -19.73
C GLY A 403 13.07 -4.03 -20.46
N GLY A 404 12.60 -3.55 -21.60
CA GLY A 404 11.58 -4.23 -22.39
C GLY A 404 10.24 -4.37 -21.61
N ALA A 405 9.83 -5.61 -21.33
CA ALA A 405 8.63 -5.92 -20.56
C ALA A 405 8.90 -6.08 -19.04
N ALA A 406 10.15 -6.00 -18.60
CA ALA A 406 10.49 -6.09 -17.17
C ALA A 406 9.90 -4.88 -16.40
N PRO A 407 9.32 -5.09 -15.21
CA PRO A 407 8.79 -4.00 -14.40
C PRO A 407 9.94 -3.13 -13.87
N GLN A 408 9.67 -1.85 -13.69
CA GLN A 408 10.57 -0.95 -12.97
C GLN A 408 10.65 -1.41 -11.50
N ALA A 409 11.85 -1.63 -11.00
CA ALA A 409 12.08 -2.14 -9.64
C ALA A 409 12.29 -1.03 -8.61
N ASP A 410 12.80 0.14 -9.02
CA ASP A 410 13.10 1.27 -8.14
C ASP A 410 12.77 2.61 -8.79
N ASP A 411 12.78 3.68 -8.01
CA ASP A 411 12.57 5.05 -8.47
C ASP A 411 13.69 5.46 -9.45
N ILE A 412 13.33 6.23 -10.44
CA ILE A 412 14.25 6.71 -11.47
C ILE A 412 14.38 8.21 -11.37
N THR A 413 15.59 8.67 -11.07
CA THR A 413 15.91 10.09 -11.02
C THR A 413 17.19 10.39 -11.78
N ILE A 414 17.14 11.40 -12.64
CA ILE A 414 18.28 11.91 -13.39
C ILE A 414 18.32 13.41 -13.25
N VAL A 415 19.49 13.97 -12.96
CA VAL A 415 19.78 15.40 -12.93
C VAL A 415 21.08 15.64 -13.68
N LEU A 416 21.04 16.48 -14.70
CA LEU A 416 22.21 16.83 -15.49
C LEU A 416 22.43 18.35 -15.42
N ALA A 417 23.73 18.74 -15.29
CA ALA A 417 24.21 20.10 -15.48
C ALA A 417 25.27 20.08 -16.58
N ARG A 418 25.01 20.76 -17.68
CA ARG A 418 25.93 20.86 -18.83
C ARG A 418 26.47 22.26 -18.92
N ARG A 419 27.81 22.41 -18.96
CA ARG A 419 28.44 23.68 -19.35
C ARG A 419 28.33 23.81 -20.87
N LEU A 420 27.82 24.97 -21.33
CA LEU A 420 27.72 25.28 -22.75
C LEU A 420 29.09 25.50 -23.36
N PRO A 421 29.32 25.08 -24.62
CA PRO A 421 30.50 25.51 -25.36
C PRO A 421 30.60 27.02 -25.47
N GLU A 422 31.83 27.54 -25.36
CA GLU A 422 32.11 29.00 -25.53
C GLU A 422 31.96 29.44 -26.99
#